data_0cf9d2d63c1db7000f0f273d3eb5063f
#
_entry.id   0cf9d2d63c1db7000f0f273d3eb5063f
#
_cell.length_a   1.000
_cell.length_b   1.000
_cell.length_c   1.000
_cell.angle_alpha   90.00
_cell.angle_beta   90.00
_cell.angle_gamma   90.00
#
_symmetry.space_group_name_H-M   'P 1'
#
loop_
_entity.id
_entity.type
_entity.pdbx_description
1 polymer ?
#
loop_
_entity_poly.entity_id
_entity_poly.type
_entity_poly.pdbx_seq_one_letter_code
_entity_poly.pdbx_strand_id
1 'polypeptide(L)'
;MNAESINPGSYREVPIAWEALEDAFENNAPEVHSYLNLDSGDVVRIVDGIAEPATHARIAADPTYMRVDPVSSREQYRWMERFIATVEDPDLRQKLVGAIDGKGAFRRFKDVLMSFPVDRERWFAFRSERLRIAIEAWLEAHGLKAQERKDWQVPTADQVRDAVERQEQVQPARRSRAAVAETSRTRLRELVDLLPVRELEIALEFLEFLRERRPLPRPRVRTMDKAAGGDDATKDQPGD
;
A
#
# COMPACT_ATOMS: atom_id res chain seq x y z
N MET A 1 -26.21 25.41 -28.03
CA MET A 1 -26.62 24.45 -26.97
C MET A 1 -26.82 23.12 -27.64
N ASN A 2 -25.78 22.32 -27.73
CA ASN A 2 -25.87 20.97 -28.25
C ASN A 2 -25.92 20.04 -27.03
N ALA A 3 -27.11 19.55 -26.73
CA ALA A 3 -27.28 18.40 -25.86
C ALA A 3 -26.74 17.20 -26.64
N GLU A 4 -25.51 16.77 -26.35
CA GLU A 4 -25.04 15.48 -26.80
C GLU A 4 -25.94 14.43 -26.17
N SER A 5 -26.72 13.79 -27.05
CA SER A 5 -27.54 12.63 -26.70
C SER A 5 -26.64 11.57 -26.15
N ILE A 6 -26.70 11.34 -24.82
CA ILE A 6 -26.09 10.20 -24.16
C ILE A 6 -26.74 8.96 -24.78
N ASN A 7 -25.97 8.26 -25.60
CA ASN A 7 -26.36 7.00 -26.19
C ASN A 7 -26.45 5.97 -25.05
N PRO A 8 -27.62 5.35 -24.74
CA PRO A 8 -27.72 4.38 -23.67
C PRO A 8 -26.96 3.09 -24.04
N GLY A 9 -25.68 3.03 -23.70
CA GLY A 9 -24.79 1.89 -24.00
C GLY A 9 -23.32 2.25 -24.17
N SER A 10 -22.94 3.53 -24.14
CA SER A 10 -21.54 3.93 -24.24
C SER A 10 -20.93 4.14 -22.84
N TYR A 11 -20.34 3.09 -22.30
CA TYR A 11 -19.49 3.22 -21.12
C TYR A 11 -18.13 3.83 -21.51
N ARG A 12 -17.64 4.75 -20.67
CA ARG A 12 -16.25 5.21 -20.77
C ARG A 12 -15.35 4.17 -20.11
N GLU A 13 -14.40 3.63 -20.85
CA GLU A 13 -13.36 2.77 -20.28
C GLU A 13 -12.32 3.59 -19.53
N VAL A 14 -12.05 3.22 -18.29
CA VAL A 14 -11.09 3.91 -17.40
C VAL A 14 -10.11 2.89 -16.85
N PRO A 15 -8.79 3.15 -16.90
CA PRO A 15 -7.84 2.33 -16.17
C PRO A 15 -8.15 2.46 -14.67
N ILE A 16 -7.97 1.38 -13.90
CA ILE A 16 -8.30 1.37 -12.47
C ILE A 16 -7.11 0.87 -11.66
N ALA A 17 -6.62 1.70 -10.74
CA ALA A 17 -5.71 1.30 -9.67
C ALA A 17 -6.53 0.63 -8.54
N TRP A 18 -6.80 -0.68 -8.69
CA TRP A 18 -7.76 -1.42 -7.85
C TRP A 18 -7.48 -1.30 -6.35
N GLU A 19 -6.25 -1.49 -5.92
CA GLU A 19 -5.88 -1.39 -4.49
C GLU A 19 -6.18 0.00 -3.91
N ALA A 20 -5.83 1.06 -4.64
CA ALA A 20 -6.08 2.43 -4.20
C ALA A 20 -7.58 2.75 -4.18
N LEU A 21 -8.34 2.20 -5.12
CA LEU A 21 -9.79 2.40 -5.18
C LEU A 21 -10.51 1.58 -4.09
N GLU A 22 -10.10 0.35 -3.80
CA GLU A 22 -10.59 -0.44 -2.67
C GLU A 22 -10.35 0.29 -1.34
N ASP A 23 -9.16 0.84 -1.13
CA ASP A 23 -8.83 1.66 0.05
C ASP A 23 -9.73 2.90 0.17
N ALA A 24 -10.05 3.55 -0.97
CA ALA A 24 -10.94 4.70 -0.99
C ALA A 24 -12.38 4.32 -0.64
N PHE A 25 -12.87 3.16 -1.11
CA PHE A 25 -14.20 2.66 -0.80
C PHE A 25 -14.33 2.14 0.64
N GLU A 26 -13.23 1.67 1.25
CA GLU A 26 -13.24 1.25 2.66
C GLU A 26 -13.21 2.43 3.63
N ASN A 27 -12.62 3.56 3.25
CA ASN A 27 -12.37 4.68 4.13
C ASN A 27 -13.59 5.59 4.30
N ASN A 28 -14.24 5.50 5.46
CA ASN A 28 -15.41 6.31 5.84
C ASN A 28 -15.06 7.49 6.76
N ALA A 29 -13.80 7.88 6.91
CA ALA A 29 -13.42 9.02 7.71
C ALA A 29 -13.99 10.31 7.10
N PRO A 30 -14.78 11.11 7.83
CA PRO A 30 -15.48 12.27 7.27
C PRO A 30 -14.54 13.36 6.74
N GLU A 31 -13.32 13.41 7.28
CA GLU A 31 -12.26 14.33 6.87
C GLU A 31 -11.49 13.87 5.61
N VAL A 32 -11.76 12.66 5.10
CA VAL A 32 -11.05 12.08 3.95
C VAL A 32 -11.95 12.11 2.71
N HIS A 33 -11.47 12.74 1.66
CA HIS A 33 -12.14 12.82 0.37
C HIS A 33 -11.27 12.16 -0.70
N SER A 34 -11.78 11.12 -1.32
CA SER A 34 -11.07 10.40 -2.39
C SER A 34 -11.67 10.73 -3.74
N TYR A 35 -10.82 10.86 -4.76
CA TYR A 35 -11.21 11.17 -6.13
C TYR A 35 -10.49 10.23 -7.09
N LEU A 36 -11.25 9.60 -7.98
CA LEU A 36 -10.72 8.81 -9.09
C LEU A 36 -10.38 9.73 -10.26
N ASN A 37 -9.14 9.68 -10.73
CA ASN A 37 -8.77 10.32 -11.99
C ASN A 37 -9.21 9.43 -13.15
N LEU A 38 -10.09 9.95 -14.01
CA LEU A 38 -10.70 9.19 -15.10
C LEU A 38 -9.76 8.94 -16.30
N ASP A 39 -8.61 9.60 -16.35
CA ASP A 39 -7.64 9.44 -17.42
C ASP A 39 -6.52 8.46 -17.02
N SER A 40 -6.00 8.57 -15.79
CA SER A 40 -4.91 7.72 -15.30
C SER A 40 -5.37 6.51 -14.48
N GLY A 41 -6.59 6.56 -13.90
CA GLY A 41 -7.10 5.55 -12.98
C GLY A 41 -6.52 5.64 -11.57
N ASP A 42 -5.71 6.65 -11.29
CA ASP A 42 -5.16 6.89 -9.96
C ASP A 42 -6.21 7.45 -9.00
N VAL A 43 -6.05 7.17 -7.72
CA VAL A 43 -6.90 7.73 -6.68
C VAL A 43 -6.15 8.80 -5.91
N VAL A 44 -6.66 10.03 -5.94
CA VAL A 44 -6.16 11.14 -5.14
C VAL A 44 -6.95 11.22 -3.85
N ARG A 45 -6.25 11.22 -2.72
CA ARG A 45 -6.84 11.36 -1.39
C ARG A 45 -6.54 12.75 -0.82
N ILE A 46 -7.56 13.46 -0.41
CA ILE A 46 -7.49 14.78 0.21
C ILE A 46 -7.98 14.65 1.65
N VAL A 47 -7.20 15.17 2.59
CA VAL A 47 -7.55 15.16 4.01
C VAL A 47 -7.76 16.60 4.46
N ASP A 48 -8.94 16.88 5.03
CA ASP A 48 -9.27 18.20 5.55
C ASP A 48 -8.27 18.63 6.65
N GLY A 49 -7.86 19.89 6.59
CA GLY A 49 -6.88 20.44 7.51
C GLY A 49 -5.41 20.12 7.19
N ILE A 50 -5.14 19.22 6.23
CA ILE A 50 -3.77 18.91 5.75
C ILE A 50 -3.57 19.50 4.34
N ALA A 51 -4.53 19.29 3.45
CA ALA A 51 -4.47 19.85 2.09
C ALA A 51 -4.93 21.31 2.09
N GLU A 52 -4.30 22.12 1.23
CA GLU A 52 -4.75 23.49 1.01
C GLU A 52 -6.19 23.49 0.46
N PRO A 53 -7.10 24.34 1.00
CA PRO A 53 -8.48 24.42 0.52
C PRO A 53 -8.60 24.70 -0.99
N ALA A 54 -7.68 25.49 -1.53
CA ALA A 54 -7.62 25.79 -2.97
C ALA A 54 -7.33 24.53 -3.81
N THR A 55 -6.52 23.61 -3.32
CA THR A 55 -6.22 22.34 -4.00
C THR A 55 -7.44 21.44 -4.00
N HIS A 56 -8.15 21.35 -2.89
CA HIS A 56 -9.40 20.59 -2.80
C HIS A 56 -10.46 21.15 -3.78
N ALA A 57 -10.68 22.47 -3.76
CA ALA A 57 -11.63 23.12 -4.65
C ALA A 57 -11.29 22.90 -6.14
N ARG A 58 -10.00 22.94 -6.49
CA ARG A 58 -9.54 22.69 -7.86
C ARG A 58 -9.83 21.27 -8.31
N ILE A 59 -9.52 20.26 -7.50
CA ILE A 59 -9.75 18.84 -7.83
C ILE A 59 -11.26 18.56 -7.88
N ALA A 60 -12.03 19.09 -6.95
CA ALA A 60 -13.49 18.92 -6.94
C ALA A 60 -14.22 19.58 -8.13
N ALA A 61 -13.62 20.61 -8.73
CA ALA A 61 -14.18 21.31 -9.89
C ALA A 61 -13.69 20.74 -11.23
N ASP A 62 -12.67 19.89 -11.23
CA ASP A 62 -12.07 19.35 -12.46
C ASP A 62 -12.85 18.10 -12.91
N PRO A 63 -13.45 18.12 -14.14
CA PRO A 63 -14.24 16.99 -14.65
C PRO A 63 -13.44 15.71 -14.90
N THR A 64 -12.10 15.76 -14.87
CA THR A 64 -11.26 14.56 -14.94
C THR A 64 -11.21 13.79 -13.62
N TYR A 65 -11.70 14.38 -12.52
CA TYR A 65 -11.76 13.74 -11.22
C TYR A 65 -13.20 13.46 -10.81
N MET A 66 -13.45 12.20 -10.46
CA MET A 66 -14.75 11.77 -9.94
C MET A 66 -14.63 11.47 -8.46
N ARG A 67 -15.49 12.08 -7.63
CA ARG A 67 -15.52 11.81 -6.21
C ARG A 67 -15.95 10.37 -5.95
N VAL A 68 -15.18 9.68 -5.12
CA VAL A 68 -15.51 8.31 -4.66
C VAL A 68 -16.45 8.38 -3.47
N ASP A 69 -17.54 7.65 -3.54
CA ASP A 69 -18.49 7.48 -2.44
C ASP A 69 -18.18 6.18 -1.68
N PRO A 70 -17.59 6.25 -0.48
CA PRO A 70 -17.17 5.06 0.24
C PRO A 70 -18.36 4.20 0.68
N VAL A 71 -18.15 2.89 0.81
CA VAL A 71 -19.15 1.98 1.38
C VAL A 71 -19.44 2.40 2.80
N SER A 72 -20.71 2.63 3.13
CA SER A 72 -21.12 3.10 4.44
C SER A 72 -20.65 2.15 5.56
N SER A 73 -20.32 2.70 6.74
CA SER A 73 -19.94 1.91 7.91
C SER A 73 -21.03 0.88 8.29
N ARG A 74 -22.30 1.21 8.03
CA ARG A 74 -23.43 0.29 8.26
C ARG A 74 -23.37 -0.92 7.33
N GLU A 75 -23.01 -0.74 6.05
CA GLU A 75 -22.90 -1.86 5.12
C GLU A 75 -21.65 -2.68 5.43
N GLN A 76 -20.53 -2.05 5.76
CA GLN A 76 -19.33 -2.77 6.21
C GLN A 76 -19.60 -3.59 7.49
N TYR A 77 -20.42 -3.06 8.41
CA TYR A 77 -20.85 -3.80 9.59
C TYR A 77 -21.67 -5.05 9.22
N ARG A 78 -22.60 -4.94 8.25
CA ARG A 78 -23.34 -6.08 7.73
C ARG A 78 -22.44 -7.13 7.09
N TRP A 79 -21.33 -6.72 6.50
CA TRP A 79 -20.35 -7.68 5.96
C TRP A 79 -19.69 -8.48 7.09
N MET A 80 -19.36 -7.85 8.22
CA MET A 80 -18.87 -8.60 9.38
C MET A 80 -19.91 -9.63 9.87
N GLU A 81 -21.18 -9.23 10.01
CA GLU A 81 -22.25 -10.14 10.40
C GLU A 81 -22.38 -11.34 9.44
N ARG A 82 -22.37 -11.08 8.13
CA ARG A 82 -22.44 -12.12 7.10
C ARG A 82 -21.23 -13.05 7.16
N PHE A 83 -20.04 -12.50 7.35
CA PHE A 83 -18.83 -13.31 7.49
C PHE A 83 -18.87 -14.20 8.72
N ILE A 84 -19.26 -13.67 9.87
CA ILE A 84 -19.39 -14.45 11.12
C ILE A 84 -20.30 -15.67 10.93
N ALA A 85 -21.39 -15.55 10.16
CA ALA A 85 -22.28 -16.65 9.86
C ALA A 85 -21.60 -17.79 9.08
N THR A 86 -20.49 -17.52 8.38
CA THR A 86 -19.70 -18.52 7.63
C THR A 86 -18.57 -19.15 8.43
N VAL A 87 -18.31 -18.68 9.65
CA VAL A 87 -17.25 -19.22 10.50
C VAL A 87 -17.69 -20.56 11.09
N GLU A 88 -16.90 -21.61 10.89
CA GLU A 88 -17.23 -22.97 11.33
C GLU A 88 -16.93 -23.20 12.80
N ASP A 89 -15.79 -22.65 13.26
CA ASP A 89 -15.35 -22.74 14.66
C ASP A 89 -16.34 -22.01 15.59
N PRO A 90 -17.03 -22.72 16.51
CA PRO A 90 -18.02 -22.10 17.39
C PRO A 90 -17.41 -21.11 18.40
N ASP A 91 -16.18 -21.36 18.86
CA ASP A 91 -15.49 -20.50 19.83
C ASP A 91 -15.06 -19.18 19.15
N LEU A 92 -14.51 -19.26 17.93
CA LEU A 92 -14.20 -18.08 17.14
C LEU A 92 -15.49 -17.31 16.80
N ARG A 93 -16.54 -18.00 16.36
CA ARG A 93 -17.82 -17.36 16.05
C ARG A 93 -18.37 -16.58 17.24
N GLN A 94 -18.35 -17.17 18.45
CA GLN A 94 -18.80 -16.50 19.66
C GLN A 94 -17.96 -15.27 19.99
N LYS A 95 -16.62 -15.35 19.87
CA LYS A 95 -15.73 -14.23 20.07
C LYS A 95 -15.99 -13.08 19.07
N LEU A 96 -16.23 -13.41 17.80
CA LEU A 96 -16.51 -12.42 16.77
C LEU A 96 -17.87 -11.74 16.98
N VAL A 97 -18.92 -12.50 17.37
CA VAL A 97 -20.22 -11.93 17.74
C VAL A 97 -20.07 -10.91 18.89
N GLY A 98 -19.33 -11.28 19.95
CA GLY A 98 -19.03 -10.35 21.06
C GLY A 98 -18.16 -9.15 20.63
N ALA A 99 -17.29 -9.34 19.66
CA ALA A 99 -16.41 -8.28 19.17
C ALA A 99 -17.15 -7.19 18.39
N ILE A 100 -18.21 -7.54 17.65
CA ILE A 100 -18.96 -6.56 16.86
C ILE A 100 -20.04 -5.81 17.67
N ASP A 101 -20.30 -6.18 18.90
CA ASP A 101 -21.32 -5.53 19.74
C ASP A 101 -20.83 -4.14 20.21
N GLY A 102 -21.56 -3.08 19.86
CA GLY A 102 -21.33 -1.72 20.34
C GLY A 102 -20.14 -0.98 19.70
N LYS A 103 -19.66 0.08 20.37
CA LYS A 103 -18.62 0.97 19.84
C LYS A 103 -17.27 0.27 19.65
N GLY A 104 -16.56 0.58 18.57
CA GLY A 104 -15.24 0.02 18.28
C GLY A 104 -15.27 -1.40 17.68
N ALA A 105 -16.41 -1.84 17.16
CA ALA A 105 -16.63 -3.14 16.53
C ALA A 105 -15.56 -3.50 15.50
N PHE A 106 -15.25 -2.63 14.55
CA PHE A 106 -14.27 -2.86 13.49
C PHE A 106 -12.89 -3.20 14.02
N ARG A 107 -12.44 -2.48 15.06
CA ARG A 107 -11.13 -2.73 15.66
C ARG A 107 -11.12 -4.08 16.37
N ARG A 108 -12.09 -4.30 17.28
CA ARG A 108 -12.16 -5.56 18.04
C ARG A 108 -12.30 -6.79 17.14
N PHE A 109 -13.08 -6.66 16.05
CA PHE A 109 -13.23 -7.73 15.06
C PHE A 109 -11.88 -8.08 14.42
N LYS A 110 -11.11 -7.07 13.97
CA LYS A 110 -9.76 -7.26 13.44
C LYS A 110 -8.82 -7.86 14.50
N ASP A 111 -8.86 -7.36 15.73
CA ASP A 111 -8.02 -7.86 16.84
C ASP A 111 -8.28 -9.36 17.12
N VAL A 112 -9.53 -9.80 17.12
CA VAL A 112 -9.87 -11.23 17.27
C VAL A 112 -9.29 -12.05 16.12
N LEU A 113 -9.45 -11.62 14.87
CA LEU A 113 -8.95 -12.34 13.69
C LEU A 113 -7.42 -12.44 13.64
N MET A 114 -6.68 -11.55 14.32
CA MET A 114 -5.21 -11.64 14.38
C MET A 114 -4.72 -12.98 14.93
N SER A 115 -5.48 -13.61 15.83
CA SER A 115 -5.15 -14.91 16.41
C SER A 115 -5.60 -16.12 15.56
N PHE A 116 -6.30 -15.89 14.44
CA PHE A 116 -6.87 -16.92 13.57
C PHE A 116 -6.45 -16.69 12.12
N PRO A 117 -5.23 -17.07 11.72
CA PRO A 117 -4.67 -16.73 10.40
C PRO A 117 -5.54 -17.18 9.22
N VAL A 118 -6.13 -18.37 9.28
CA VAL A 118 -6.97 -18.92 8.21
C VAL A 118 -8.23 -18.08 8.02
N ASP A 119 -8.95 -17.79 9.12
CA ASP A 119 -10.18 -16.99 9.03
C ASP A 119 -9.90 -15.53 8.73
N ARG A 120 -8.72 -15.02 9.11
CA ARG A 120 -8.27 -13.70 8.71
C ARG A 120 -8.09 -13.60 7.18
N GLU A 121 -7.46 -14.59 6.54
CA GLU A 121 -7.32 -14.62 5.07
C GLU A 121 -8.70 -14.80 4.40
N ARG A 122 -9.59 -15.64 4.95
CA ARG A 122 -10.98 -15.76 4.47
C ARG A 122 -11.73 -14.42 4.56
N TRP A 123 -11.54 -13.69 5.65
CA TRP A 123 -12.12 -12.35 5.81
C TRP A 123 -11.59 -11.37 4.78
N PHE A 124 -10.28 -11.35 4.53
CA PHE A 124 -9.70 -10.46 3.52
C PHE A 124 -10.27 -10.76 2.13
N ALA A 125 -10.30 -12.04 1.72
CA ALA A 125 -10.87 -12.44 0.46
C ALA A 125 -12.35 -12.06 0.35
N PHE A 126 -13.15 -12.34 1.39
CA PHE A 126 -14.57 -11.97 1.44
C PHE A 126 -14.76 -10.44 1.33
N ARG A 127 -13.99 -9.66 2.08
CA ARG A 127 -14.07 -8.20 2.06
C ARG A 127 -13.71 -7.62 0.70
N SER A 128 -12.58 -8.06 0.10
CA SER A 128 -12.16 -7.59 -1.23
C SER A 128 -13.21 -7.90 -2.28
N GLU A 129 -13.82 -9.06 -2.24
CA GLU A 129 -14.93 -9.39 -3.16
C GLU A 129 -16.14 -8.46 -2.97
N ARG A 130 -16.50 -8.11 -1.72
CA ARG A 130 -17.57 -7.14 -1.44
C ARG A 130 -17.25 -5.74 -1.91
N LEU A 131 -16.01 -5.30 -1.71
CA LEU A 131 -15.54 -4.00 -2.22
C LEU A 131 -15.58 -4.00 -3.75
N ARG A 132 -15.10 -5.05 -4.39
CA ARG A 132 -15.10 -5.16 -5.84
C ARG A 132 -16.51 -5.03 -6.41
N ILE A 133 -17.48 -5.76 -5.86
CA ILE A 133 -18.90 -5.66 -6.27
C ILE A 133 -19.42 -4.22 -6.09
N ALA A 134 -19.09 -3.57 -4.98
CA ALA A 134 -19.50 -2.19 -4.73
C ALA A 134 -18.87 -1.21 -5.71
N ILE A 135 -17.59 -1.39 -6.03
CA ILE A 135 -16.85 -0.58 -7.01
C ILE A 135 -17.45 -0.75 -8.42
N GLU A 136 -17.67 -2.00 -8.85
CA GLU A 136 -18.25 -2.30 -10.17
C GLU A 136 -19.63 -1.66 -10.32
N ALA A 137 -20.49 -1.80 -9.30
CA ALA A 137 -21.80 -1.15 -9.29
C ALA A 137 -21.72 0.38 -9.31
N TRP A 138 -20.76 0.97 -8.60
CA TRP A 138 -20.53 2.41 -8.61
C TRP A 138 -20.02 2.90 -9.98
N LEU A 139 -19.07 2.19 -10.60
CA LEU A 139 -18.59 2.49 -11.94
C LEU A 139 -19.73 2.45 -12.96
N GLU A 140 -20.55 1.39 -12.93
CA GLU A 140 -21.71 1.23 -13.81
C GLU A 140 -22.70 2.38 -13.63
N ALA A 141 -23.02 2.75 -12.39
CA ALA A 141 -23.93 3.86 -12.07
C ALA A 141 -23.45 5.21 -12.64
N HIS A 142 -22.13 5.36 -12.84
CA HIS A 142 -21.51 6.58 -13.43
C HIS A 142 -21.19 6.42 -14.92
N GLY A 143 -21.66 5.36 -15.59
CA GLY A 143 -21.38 5.12 -17.01
C GLY A 143 -19.91 4.80 -17.29
N LEU A 144 -19.20 4.27 -16.30
CA LEU A 144 -17.80 3.87 -16.39
C LEU A 144 -17.67 2.35 -16.45
N LYS A 145 -16.63 1.89 -17.12
CA LYS A 145 -16.22 0.50 -17.14
C LYS A 145 -14.73 0.42 -16.88
N ALA A 146 -14.33 -0.48 -15.99
CA ALA A 146 -12.92 -0.76 -15.80
C ALA A 146 -12.31 -1.31 -17.09
N GLN A 147 -11.18 -0.74 -17.51
CA GLN A 147 -10.42 -1.26 -18.63
C GLN A 147 -9.96 -2.69 -18.32
N GLU A 148 -10.21 -3.61 -19.24
CA GLU A 148 -9.67 -4.97 -19.07
C GLU A 148 -8.16 -4.90 -18.99
N ARG A 149 -7.58 -5.48 -17.93
CA ARG A 149 -6.13 -5.66 -17.88
C ARG A 149 -5.74 -6.48 -19.09
N LYS A 150 -4.89 -5.92 -19.96
CA LYS A 150 -4.19 -6.76 -20.94
C LYS A 150 -3.56 -7.90 -20.16
N ASP A 151 -3.84 -9.15 -20.58
CA ASP A 151 -3.29 -10.33 -19.93
C ASP A 151 -1.82 -10.10 -19.62
N TRP A 152 -1.51 -10.11 -18.31
CA TRP A 152 -0.14 -9.94 -17.88
C TRP A 152 0.66 -11.15 -18.35
N GLN A 153 1.40 -10.98 -19.42
CA GLN A 153 2.33 -12.00 -19.88
C GLN A 153 3.65 -11.80 -19.15
N VAL A 154 4.21 -12.92 -18.66
CA VAL A 154 5.57 -12.89 -18.10
C VAL A 154 6.48 -12.26 -19.15
N PRO A 155 7.15 -11.12 -18.85
CA PRO A 155 8.02 -10.50 -19.84
C PRO A 155 9.10 -11.47 -20.29
N THR A 156 9.33 -11.56 -21.60
CA THR A 156 10.43 -12.35 -22.12
C THR A 156 11.77 -11.77 -21.66
N ALA A 157 12.82 -12.61 -21.61
CA ALA A 157 14.16 -12.15 -21.21
C ALA A 157 14.64 -10.96 -22.06
N ASP A 158 14.27 -10.91 -23.34
CA ASP A 158 14.61 -9.80 -24.23
C ASP A 158 13.85 -8.52 -23.89
N GLN A 159 12.55 -8.61 -23.57
CA GLN A 159 11.76 -7.47 -23.12
C GLN A 159 12.28 -6.88 -21.81
N VAL A 160 12.73 -7.73 -20.89
CA VAL A 160 13.36 -7.27 -19.63
C VAL A 160 14.71 -6.61 -19.92
N ARG A 161 15.51 -7.17 -20.82
CA ARG A 161 16.81 -6.60 -21.22
C ARG A 161 16.64 -5.22 -21.83
N ASP A 162 15.73 -5.08 -22.80
CA ASP A 162 15.42 -3.81 -23.45
C ASP A 162 14.84 -2.77 -22.47
N ALA A 163 14.08 -3.20 -21.47
CA ALA A 163 13.57 -2.31 -20.42
C ALA A 163 14.69 -1.83 -19.50
N VAL A 164 15.62 -2.72 -19.11
CA VAL A 164 16.79 -2.39 -18.29
C VAL A 164 17.72 -1.44 -19.05
N GLU A 165 18.02 -1.72 -20.33
CA GLU A 165 18.86 -0.85 -21.17
C GLU A 165 18.23 0.55 -21.35
N ARG A 166 16.92 0.63 -21.58
CA ARG A 166 16.21 1.92 -21.64
C ARG A 166 16.25 2.67 -20.32
N GLN A 167 16.11 1.95 -19.20
CA GLN A 167 16.18 2.55 -17.86
C GLN A 167 17.59 3.03 -17.52
N GLU A 168 18.63 2.35 -17.99
CA GLU A 168 20.03 2.77 -17.85
C GLU A 168 20.36 3.98 -18.74
N GLN A 169 19.77 4.09 -19.92
CA GLN A 169 19.93 5.26 -20.81
C GLN A 169 19.16 6.50 -20.31
N VAL A 170 18.05 6.33 -19.59
CA VAL A 170 17.22 7.44 -19.05
C VAL A 170 17.68 7.86 -17.66
N GLN A 171 18.39 7.01 -16.89
CA GLN A 171 18.96 7.42 -15.63
C GLN A 171 20.31 8.12 -15.87
N PRO A 172 20.38 9.45 -15.65
CA PRO A 172 21.68 10.07 -15.49
C PRO A 172 22.35 9.39 -14.29
N ALA A 173 23.52 8.83 -14.52
CA ALA A 173 24.40 8.05 -13.67
C ALA A 173 23.86 7.84 -12.24
N ARG A 174 23.58 6.57 -11.89
CA ARG A 174 23.15 6.16 -10.53
C ARG A 174 23.81 7.08 -9.52
N ARG A 175 23.03 8.02 -8.98
CA ARG A 175 23.49 8.80 -7.84
C ARG A 175 23.91 7.80 -6.79
N SER A 176 25.19 7.72 -6.48
CA SER A 176 25.70 6.80 -5.48
C SER A 176 24.87 6.97 -4.21
N ARG A 177 24.71 5.93 -3.39
CA ARG A 177 24.03 6.05 -2.08
C ARG A 177 24.55 7.25 -1.29
N ALA A 178 25.81 7.60 -1.48
CA ALA A 178 26.44 8.79 -0.92
C ALA A 178 25.86 10.10 -1.48
N ALA A 179 25.61 10.19 -2.79
CA ALA A 179 25.03 11.38 -3.41
C ALA A 179 23.56 11.58 -3.03
N VAL A 180 22.79 10.50 -2.91
CA VAL A 180 21.40 10.55 -2.40
C VAL A 180 21.37 10.97 -0.94
N ALA A 181 22.28 10.44 -0.12
CA ALA A 181 22.42 10.82 1.29
C ALA A 181 22.82 12.29 1.45
N GLU A 182 23.69 12.82 0.58
CA GLU A 182 24.10 14.23 0.64
C GLU A 182 22.96 15.16 0.21
N THR A 183 22.20 14.80 -0.82
CA THR A 183 21.00 15.56 -1.22
C THR A 183 19.96 15.61 -0.07
N SER A 184 19.75 14.47 0.62
CA SER A 184 18.85 14.41 1.77
C SER A 184 19.34 15.24 2.94
N ARG A 185 20.64 15.27 3.21
CA ARG A 185 21.26 16.11 4.24
C ARG A 185 21.12 17.60 3.94
N THR A 186 21.34 18.00 2.69
CA THR A 186 21.18 19.38 2.26
C THR A 186 19.74 19.84 2.47
N ARG A 187 18.77 19.04 2.02
CA ARG A 187 17.36 19.34 2.21
C ARG A 187 16.94 19.39 3.68
N LEU A 188 17.51 18.53 4.52
CA LEU A 188 17.28 18.55 5.96
C LEU A 188 17.80 19.84 6.60
N ARG A 189 18.99 20.33 6.20
CA ARG A 189 19.54 21.61 6.68
C ARG A 189 18.64 22.78 6.28
N GLU A 190 18.22 22.84 5.03
CA GLU A 190 17.29 23.87 4.53
C GLU A 190 15.98 23.89 5.34
N LEU A 191 15.42 22.71 5.66
CA LEU A 191 14.21 22.61 6.48
C LEU A 191 14.43 23.08 7.91
N VAL A 192 15.59 22.74 8.52
CA VAL A 192 15.94 23.18 9.87
C VAL A 192 16.12 24.70 9.93
N ASP A 193 16.71 25.31 8.91
CA ASP A 193 16.90 26.76 8.83
C ASP A 193 15.58 27.53 8.70
N LEU A 194 14.52 26.88 8.23
CA LEU A 194 13.17 27.46 8.10
C LEU A 194 12.30 27.27 9.35
N LEU A 195 12.71 26.42 10.30
CA LEU A 195 11.92 26.13 11.49
C LEU A 195 11.97 27.28 12.50
N PRO A 196 10.82 27.65 13.10
CA PRO A 196 10.77 28.55 14.25
C PRO A 196 11.59 27.98 15.42
N VAL A 197 12.22 28.86 16.21
CA VAL A 197 13.06 28.48 17.36
C VAL A 197 12.37 27.46 18.30
N ARG A 198 11.05 27.60 18.50
CA ARG A 198 10.23 26.69 19.33
C ARG A 198 10.16 25.25 18.80
N GLU A 199 10.30 25.08 17.50
CA GLU A 199 10.15 23.78 16.83
C GLU A 199 11.50 23.10 16.62
N LEU A 200 12.62 23.87 16.77
CA LEU A 200 13.97 23.33 16.69
C LEU A 200 14.27 22.31 17.80
N GLU A 201 13.77 22.54 19.02
CA GLU A 201 13.93 21.59 20.13
C GLU A 201 13.24 20.26 19.85
N ILE A 202 12.01 20.29 19.32
CA ILE A 202 11.26 19.09 18.95
C ILE A 202 11.96 18.36 17.80
N ALA A 203 12.45 19.08 16.81
CA ALA A 203 13.19 18.50 15.70
C ALA A 203 14.49 17.84 16.17
N LEU A 204 15.18 18.44 17.13
CA LEU A 204 16.41 17.91 17.73
C LEU A 204 16.14 16.61 18.49
N GLU A 205 15.13 16.57 19.35
CA GLU A 205 14.70 15.38 20.09
C GLU A 205 14.34 14.22 19.13
N PHE A 206 13.62 14.54 18.05
CA PHE A 206 13.26 13.53 17.04
C PHE A 206 14.49 12.96 16.32
N LEU A 207 15.45 13.79 15.96
CA LEU A 207 16.69 13.36 15.32
C LEU A 207 17.57 12.52 16.26
N GLU A 208 17.61 12.88 17.55
CA GLU A 208 18.30 12.10 18.58
C GLU A 208 17.65 10.74 18.79
N PHE A 209 16.33 10.67 18.87
CA PHE A 209 15.58 9.42 18.90
C PHE A 209 15.87 8.50 17.69
N LEU A 210 15.94 9.06 16.48
CA LEU A 210 16.30 8.29 15.27
C LEU A 210 17.74 7.78 15.32
N ARG A 211 18.66 8.55 15.90
CA ARG A 211 20.06 8.15 16.09
C ARG A 211 20.18 6.98 17.05
N GLU A 212 19.45 7.00 18.16
CA GLU A 212 19.47 5.94 19.17
C GLU A 212 18.81 4.64 18.69
N ARG A 213 17.83 4.73 17.82
CA ARG A 213 17.13 3.57 17.21
C ARG A 213 17.95 2.86 16.12
N ARG A 214 19.12 3.34 15.73
CA ARG A 214 19.97 2.62 14.78
C ARG A 214 20.40 1.30 15.40
N PRO A 215 20.01 0.12 14.82
CA PRO A 215 20.59 -1.13 15.27
C PRO A 215 22.09 -1.07 15.07
N LEU A 216 22.86 -1.36 16.13
CA LEU A 216 24.31 -1.48 16.07
C LEU A 216 24.68 -2.41 14.91
N PRO A 217 25.66 -2.08 14.07
CA PRO A 217 26.11 -2.95 13.00
C PRO A 217 26.51 -4.29 13.62
N ARG A 218 25.87 -5.37 13.18
CA ARG A 218 26.22 -6.74 13.60
C ARG A 218 27.71 -6.92 13.35
N PRO A 219 28.52 -7.37 14.34
CA PRO A 219 29.92 -7.66 14.13
C PRO A 219 30.02 -8.68 13.00
N ARG A 220 30.80 -8.37 11.96
CA ARG A 220 31.16 -9.32 10.93
C ARG A 220 31.87 -10.46 11.59
N VAL A 221 31.25 -11.61 11.71
CA VAL A 221 31.89 -12.86 12.04
C VAL A 221 32.89 -13.13 10.92
N ARG A 222 34.18 -12.93 11.23
CA ARG A 222 35.27 -13.29 10.36
C ARG A 222 35.28 -14.80 10.29
N THR A 223 34.74 -15.38 9.23
CA THR A 223 34.95 -16.79 8.94
C THR A 223 36.45 -16.98 8.73
N MET A 224 37.11 -17.59 9.72
CA MET A 224 38.45 -18.10 9.56
C MET A 224 38.38 -19.20 8.48
N ASP A 225 38.92 -18.90 7.32
CA ASP A 225 39.28 -19.88 6.31
C ASP A 225 40.23 -20.90 7.00
N LYS A 226 39.74 -22.11 7.09
CA LYS A 226 40.51 -23.26 7.47
C LYS A 226 41.38 -23.62 6.26
N ALA A 227 42.55 -22.96 6.20
CA ALA A 227 43.57 -23.33 5.24
C ALA A 227 43.95 -24.81 5.39
N ALA A 228 43.85 -25.46 4.29
CA ALA A 228 44.40 -26.77 4.03
C ALA A 228 45.92 -26.76 4.22
N GLY A 229 46.43 -27.72 4.90
CA GLY A 229 47.81 -28.10 4.93
C GLY A 229 47.84 -29.62 4.94
N GLY A 230 48.21 -30.16 3.91
CA GLY A 230 48.64 -31.29 3.31
C GLY A 230 49.88 -31.91 3.85
N ASP A 231 50.09 -33.10 3.42
CA ASP A 231 51.31 -33.97 3.41
C ASP A 231 51.77 -34.43 4.78
N ASP A 232 52.07 -35.65 5.02
CA ASP A 232 52.98 -36.50 4.27
C ASP A 232 52.87 -37.97 4.76
N ALA A 233 53.24 -38.81 3.85
CA ALA A 233 53.39 -40.23 3.90
C ALA A 233 54.32 -40.72 5.01
N THR A 234 54.15 -41.96 5.46
CA THR A 234 55.18 -43.04 5.36
C THR A 234 54.75 -44.19 6.24
N LYS A 235 54.45 -45.30 5.58
CA LYS A 235 55.09 -46.62 5.73
C LYS A 235 55.46 -47.05 7.16
N ASP A 236 54.88 -48.08 7.66
CA ASP A 236 55.55 -49.41 7.72
C ASP A 236 54.60 -50.48 8.32
N GLN A 237 54.49 -51.57 7.66
CA GLN A 237 54.22 -52.92 8.18
C GLN A 237 55.52 -53.45 8.79
N PRO A 238 55.61 -54.66 9.51
CA PRO A 238 54.61 -55.71 9.68
C PRO A 238 54.66 -56.41 11.07
N GLY A 239 53.84 -57.47 11.21
CA GLY A 239 54.15 -58.70 11.96
C GLY A 239 53.52 -58.78 13.38
N ASP A 240 52.73 -59.64 13.64
CA ASP A 240 52.50 -61.03 13.93
C ASP A 240 51.02 -61.30 14.21
#